data_d8836c06736a3460e020912814a7859a
#
_entry.id   d8836c06736a3460e020912814a7859a
#
_cell.length_a   1.000
_cell.length_b   1.000
_cell.length_c   1.000
_cell.angle_alpha   90.00
_cell.angle_beta   90.00
_cell.angle_gamma   90.00
#
_symmetry.space_group_name_H-M   'P 1'
#
loop_
_entity.id
_entity.type
_entity.pdbx_description
1 polymer ?
#
loop_
_entity_poly.entity_id
_entity_poly.type
_entity_poly.pdbx_seq_one_letter_code
_entity_poly.pdbx_strand_id
1 'polypeptide(L)'
;TFTVTAATGKFIIDGVDKPALTLYKGWTYTFDLSHTSNATHPFRFQSGGSAYNTNVTVTGTQGQAGAEIVIKIPESQPTSFQYYCTAHSGMGNTITVKDDPIKTVSDSITNINAVAGNSTNINAVAGNATNINTVASSESNINRYADEYVIQSGTPSSPSAGDLWFSTTSNILNFYNGSAWVGISPGIAGLINDSNPQLANHLDCNDKNLTEVATISGDNLQLDFGTI
;
A
#
# COMPACT_ATOMS: atom_id res chain seq x y z
N THR A 1 0.46 35.24 29.23
CA THR A 1 1.21 36.40 29.74
C THR A 1 2.41 35.91 30.53
N PHE A 2 3.53 36.58 30.37
CA PHE A 2 4.77 36.38 31.15
C PHE A 2 4.95 37.59 32.05
N THR A 3 5.25 37.40 33.31
CA THR A 3 5.64 38.46 34.23
C THR A 3 7.13 38.66 34.16
N VAL A 4 7.60 39.87 33.88
CA VAL A 4 9.01 40.21 33.73
C VAL A 4 9.46 41.15 34.84
N THR A 5 10.55 40.78 35.49
CA THR A 5 11.27 41.64 36.42
C THR A 5 12.78 41.65 36.06
N ALA A 6 13.56 42.52 36.63
CA ALA A 6 14.99 42.61 36.41
C ALA A 6 15.75 42.63 37.76
N ALA A 7 16.75 41.80 37.89
CA ALA A 7 17.66 41.81 39.05
C ALA A 7 19.03 41.24 38.65
N THR A 8 20.08 41.67 39.33
CA THR A 8 21.44 41.14 39.18
C THR A 8 21.91 41.00 37.73
N GLY A 9 21.54 41.96 36.86
CA GLY A 9 21.97 41.95 35.45
C GLY A 9 21.26 40.91 34.58
N LYS A 10 20.04 40.47 34.98
CA LYS A 10 19.25 39.48 34.26
C LYS A 10 17.78 39.87 34.21
N PHE A 11 17.05 39.50 33.17
CA PHE A 11 15.62 39.43 33.25
C PHE A 11 15.20 38.11 33.94
N ILE A 12 14.24 38.26 34.84
CA ILE A 12 13.56 37.16 35.53
C ILE A 12 12.17 37.06 34.92
N ILE A 13 11.85 35.94 34.31
CA ILE A 13 10.57 35.74 33.66
C ILE A 13 9.84 34.62 34.40
N ASP A 14 8.63 34.96 34.91
CA ASP A 14 7.82 34.05 35.76
C ASP A 14 8.63 33.43 36.92
N GLY A 15 9.51 34.25 37.53
CA GLY A 15 10.34 33.83 38.66
C GLY A 15 11.60 33.06 38.28
N VAL A 16 11.89 32.81 37.02
CA VAL A 16 13.06 32.10 36.53
C VAL A 16 14.12 33.06 35.99
N ASP A 17 15.34 32.90 36.45
CA ASP A 17 16.48 33.70 35.99
C ASP A 17 16.79 33.42 34.52
N LYS A 18 16.60 34.43 33.66
CA LYS A 18 17.01 34.45 32.27
C LYS A 18 16.68 33.12 31.53
N PRO A 19 15.41 32.67 31.55
CA PRO A 19 15.02 31.41 30.94
C PRO A 19 15.13 31.44 29.41
N ALA A 20 15.50 30.34 28.79
CA ALA A 20 15.18 30.11 27.40
C ALA A 20 13.67 29.86 27.25
N LEU A 21 13.03 30.53 26.31
CA LEU A 21 11.60 30.41 26.10
C LEU A 21 11.28 29.57 24.86
N THR A 22 10.11 28.93 24.86
CA THR A 22 9.53 28.33 23.68
C THR A 22 8.21 29.03 23.39
N LEU A 23 8.06 29.58 22.18
CA LEU A 23 6.83 30.18 21.69
C LEU A 23 6.33 29.41 20.48
N TYR A 24 5.01 29.48 20.23
CA TYR A 24 4.37 28.75 19.14
C TYR A 24 3.86 29.72 18.07
N LYS A 25 4.00 29.34 16.81
CA LYS A 25 3.46 30.08 15.66
C LYS A 25 1.95 30.26 15.80
N GLY A 26 1.44 31.38 15.30
CA GLY A 26 0.03 31.77 15.38
C GLY A 26 -0.41 32.33 16.72
N TRP A 27 0.35 32.12 17.81
CA TRP A 27 -0.01 32.51 19.15
C TRP A 27 0.44 33.96 19.47
N THR A 28 -0.28 34.58 20.40
CA THR A 28 0.04 35.90 20.93
C THR A 28 0.52 35.78 22.37
N TYR A 29 1.63 36.44 22.67
CA TYR A 29 2.25 36.47 23.98
C TYR A 29 2.40 37.88 24.48
N THR A 30 2.06 38.09 25.76
CA THR A 30 2.21 39.35 26.46
C THR A 30 3.31 39.23 27.49
N PHE A 31 4.23 40.17 27.50
CA PHE A 31 5.26 40.33 28.52
C PHE A 31 4.89 41.55 29.36
N ASP A 32 4.45 41.33 30.58
CA ASP A 32 4.15 42.36 31.55
C ASP A 32 5.45 42.96 32.09
N LEU A 33 5.65 44.23 31.83
CA LEU A 33 6.85 44.99 32.19
C LEU A 33 6.54 46.08 33.21
N SER A 34 5.41 45.97 33.91
CA SER A 34 4.94 46.96 34.88
C SER A 34 5.78 47.04 36.14
N HIS A 35 6.51 46.00 36.50
CA HIS A 35 7.32 46.01 37.70
C HIS A 35 8.45 47.05 37.64
N THR A 36 8.62 47.84 38.72
CA THR A 36 9.53 48.97 38.79
C THR A 36 10.99 48.65 38.45
N SER A 37 11.44 47.41 38.65
CA SER A 37 12.78 46.98 38.26
C SER A 37 13.07 47.05 36.76
N ASN A 38 12.04 47.13 35.93
CA ASN A 38 12.17 47.26 34.47
C ASN A 38 12.43 48.70 34.00
N ALA A 39 12.33 49.68 34.89
CA ALA A 39 12.44 51.11 34.51
C ALA A 39 13.75 51.46 33.81
N THR A 40 14.86 50.85 34.22
CA THR A 40 16.20 51.09 33.65
C THR A 40 16.66 49.93 32.73
N HIS A 41 15.81 48.96 32.48
CA HIS A 41 16.12 47.78 31.71
C HIS A 41 15.13 47.58 30.57
N PRO A 42 15.24 48.37 29.48
CA PRO A 42 14.28 48.28 28.37
C PRO A 42 14.33 46.89 27.70
N PHE A 43 13.26 46.11 27.89
CA PHE A 43 13.09 44.77 27.31
C PHE A 43 12.68 44.91 25.82
N ARG A 44 13.36 44.18 24.92
CA ARG A 44 13.10 44.12 23.47
C ARG A 44 13.45 42.75 22.91
N PHE A 45 13.07 42.55 21.65
CA PHE A 45 13.45 41.38 20.90
C PHE A 45 14.48 41.72 19.83
N GLN A 46 15.37 40.73 19.54
CA GLN A 46 16.36 40.83 18.48
C GLN A 46 16.51 39.50 17.73
N SER A 47 16.87 39.56 16.45
CA SER A 47 17.22 38.43 15.62
C SER A 47 18.48 38.75 14.83
N GLY A 48 19.50 37.87 14.88
CA GLY A 48 20.76 38.11 14.19
C GLY A 48 21.48 39.41 14.60
N GLY A 49 21.31 39.88 15.86
CA GLY A 49 21.89 41.10 16.37
C GLY A 49 21.13 42.41 15.98
N SER A 50 20.05 42.30 15.21
CA SER A 50 19.20 43.43 14.83
C SER A 50 17.88 43.39 15.59
N ALA A 51 17.29 44.57 15.87
CA ALA A 51 16.01 44.68 16.54
C ALA A 51 14.92 43.91 15.77
N TYR A 52 14.15 43.09 16.47
CA TYR A 52 13.03 42.33 15.93
C TYR A 52 11.71 42.95 16.39
N ASN A 53 11.01 43.60 15.48
CA ASN A 53 9.78 44.36 15.76
C ASN A 53 8.56 43.83 14.98
N THR A 54 8.69 42.74 14.25
CA THR A 54 7.59 42.18 13.45
C THR A 54 6.47 41.68 14.36
N ASN A 55 5.27 42.25 14.20
CA ASN A 55 4.08 41.97 15.02
C ASN A 55 4.31 42.21 16.53
N VAL A 56 5.16 43.16 16.88
CA VAL A 56 5.45 43.55 18.26
C VAL A 56 4.76 44.91 18.53
N THR A 57 3.97 44.95 19.58
CA THR A 57 3.35 46.17 20.09
C THR A 57 3.93 46.50 21.48
N VAL A 58 4.35 47.73 21.69
CA VAL A 58 4.86 48.22 22.97
C VAL A 58 3.89 49.17 23.54
N THR A 59 3.42 48.95 24.77
CA THR A 59 2.46 49.80 25.47
C THR A 59 3.07 50.31 26.77
N GLY A 60 2.83 51.57 27.07
CA GLY A 60 3.26 52.21 28.31
C GLY A 60 4.77 52.40 28.46
N THR A 61 5.18 52.85 29.65
CA THR A 61 6.59 53.03 30.03
C THR A 61 7.01 51.91 30.95
N GLN A 62 8.04 51.18 30.57
CA GLN A 62 8.51 50.03 31.35
C GLN A 62 8.87 50.46 32.79
N GLY A 63 8.49 49.61 33.75
CA GLY A 63 8.59 49.96 35.17
C GLY A 63 7.40 50.75 35.71
N GLN A 64 6.37 51.01 34.89
CA GLN A 64 5.13 51.69 35.30
C GLN A 64 3.93 50.78 35.07
N ALA A 65 2.87 50.99 35.84
CA ALA A 65 1.63 50.22 35.71
C ALA A 65 1.10 50.23 34.26
N GLY A 66 0.71 49.08 33.74
CA GLY A 66 0.20 48.90 32.37
C GLY A 66 1.27 48.82 31.27
N ALA A 67 2.56 48.83 31.64
CA ALA A 67 3.63 48.65 30.68
C ALA A 67 3.71 47.18 30.21
N GLU A 68 3.63 46.96 28.90
CA GLU A 68 3.69 45.62 28.32
C GLU A 68 4.31 45.62 26.92
N ILE A 69 4.76 44.46 26.50
CA ILE A 69 5.05 44.16 25.11
C ILE A 69 4.23 42.94 24.69
N VAL A 70 3.49 43.11 23.62
CA VAL A 70 2.72 42.03 22.99
C VAL A 70 3.40 41.64 21.70
N ILE A 71 3.59 40.36 21.50
CA ILE A 71 4.13 39.79 20.26
C ILE A 71 3.19 38.69 19.74
N LYS A 72 2.78 38.76 18.48
CA LYS A 72 2.10 37.68 17.78
C LYS A 72 3.13 36.96 16.90
N ILE A 73 3.36 35.68 17.13
CA ILE A 73 4.30 34.90 16.35
C ILE A 73 3.64 34.52 15.01
N PRO A 74 4.12 35.07 13.88
CA PRO A 74 3.57 34.70 12.56
C PRO A 74 4.00 33.31 12.09
N GLU A 75 3.26 32.76 11.12
CA GLU A 75 3.53 31.41 10.55
C GLU A 75 4.89 31.30 9.85
N SER A 76 5.37 32.41 9.27
CA SER A 76 6.58 32.44 8.43
C SER A 76 7.85 32.91 9.15
N GLN A 77 7.90 32.84 10.45
CA GLN A 77 8.99 33.43 11.23
C GLN A 77 10.22 32.54 11.40
N PRO A 78 11.38 33.17 11.75
CA PRO A 78 12.60 32.43 12.08
C PRO A 78 12.35 31.44 13.21
N THR A 79 13.06 30.34 13.19
CA THR A 79 12.97 29.26 14.20
C THR A 79 13.42 29.69 15.58
N SER A 80 14.12 30.84 15.66
CA SER A 80 14.57 31.41 16.94
C SER A 80 14.87 32.91 16.81
N PHE A 81 14.72 33.60 17.91
CA PHE A 81 15.16 34.99 18.14
C PHE A 81 15.50 35.12 19.63
N GLN A 82 15.77 36.35 20.12
CA GLN A 82 16.18 36.54 21.50
C GLN A 82 15.37 37.70 22.13
N TYR A 83 15.12 37.60 23.42
CA TYR A 83 14.82 38.78 24.21
C TYR A 83 16.10 39.35 24.80
N TYR A 84 16.20 40.67 24.96
CA TYR A 84 17.38 41.35 25.44
C TYR A 84 17.07 42.71 26.09
N CYS A 85 18.00 43.24 26.81
CA CYS A 85 17.98 44.62 27.30
C CYS A 85 18.74 45.53 26.34
N THR A 86 18.16 46.65 25.91
CA THR A 86 18.85 47.59 25.04
C THR A 86 19.92 48.42 25.75
N ALA A 87 19.84 48.54 27.07
CA ALA A 87 20.79 49.32 27.89
C ALA A 87 21.96 48.47 28.44
N HIS A 88 21.78 47.18 28.65
CA HIS A 88 22.73 46.30 29.28
C HIS A 88 22.88 44.99 28.54
N SER A 89 24.10 44.58 28.29
CA SER A 89 24.39 43.27 27.63
C SER A 89 24.15 42.10 28.56
N GLY A 90 23.86 40.95 27.99
CA GLY A 90 23.82 39.68 28.72
C GLY A 90 22.56 39.39 29.54
N MET A 91 21.57 40.29 29.58
CA MET A 91 20.35 40.14 30.40
C MET A 91 19.33 39.19 29.85
N GLY A 92 19.34 38.91 28.53
CA GLY A 92 18.35 38.12 27.82
C GLY A 92 18.81 36.72 27.45
N ASN A 93 17.94 35.97 26.78
CA ASN A 93 18.20 34.60 26.31
C ASN A 93 17.43 34.32 25.00
N THR A 94 17.60 33.10 24.49
CA THR A 94 16.99 32.61 23.26
C THR A 94 15.50 32.32 23.45
N ILE A 95 14.72 32.65 22.43
CA ILE A 95 13.33 32.23 22.23
C ILE A 95 13.34 31.27 21.04
N THR A 96 12.96 30.02 21.27
CA THR A 96 12.74 29.04 20.22
C THR A 96 11.30 29.11 19.73
N VAL A 97 11.08 29.17 18.42
CA VAL A 97 9.76 29.14 17.83
C VAL A 97 9.47 27.77 17.27
N LYS A 98 8.32 27.21 17.65
CA LYS A 98 7.85 25.89 17.20
C LYS A 98 6.50 26.02 16.47
N ASP A 99 6.20 25.02 15.66
CA ASP A 99 4.87 24.89 15.07
C ASP A 99 3.83 24.60 16.17
N ASP A 100 2.62 25.12 16.01
CA ASP A 100 1.52 24.83 16.94
C ASP A 100 1.11 23.35 16.80
N PRO A 101 1.24 22.55 17.87
CA PRO A 101 0.87 21.14 17.84
C PRO A 101 -0.62 20.92 17.54
N ILE A 102 -1.49 21.82 17.98
CA ILE A 102 -2.94 21.73 17.72
C ILE A 102 -3.21 21.98 16.25
N LYS A 103 -2.57 22.98 15.66
CA LYS A 103 -2.67 23.26 14.21
C LYS A 103 -2.14 22.11 13.38
N THR A 104 -1.01 21.52 13.77
CA THR A 104 -0.43 20.35 13.09
C THR A 104 -1.40 19.17 13.05
N VAL A 105 -2.06 18.87 14.18
CA VAL A 105 -3.09 17.83 14.24
C VAL A 105 -4.30 18.20 13.39
N SER A 106 -4.76 19.46 13.49
CA SER A 106 -5.90 19.97 12.71
C SER A 106 -5.67 19.87 11.21
N ASP A 107 -4.48 20.23 10.75
CA ASP A 107 -4.11 20.15 9.33
C ASP A 107 -4.05 18.68 8.83
N SER A 108 -3.79 17.74 9.74
CA SER A 108 -3.74 16.29 9.44
C SER A 108 -5.08 15.59 9.57
N ILE A 109 -6.13 16.24 10.08
CA ILE A 109 -7.42 15.59 10.42
C ILE A 109 -8.09 14.97 9.19
N THR A 110 -7.94 15.57 8.01
CA THR A 110 -8.49 15.04 6.75
C THR A 110 -7.86 13.67 6.42
N ASN A 111 -6.56 13.56 6.57
CA ASN A 111 -5.84 12.31 6.33
C ASN A 111 -6.20 11.24 7.38
N ILE A 112 -6.32 11.67 8.64
CA ILE A 112 -6.72 10.78 9.75
C ILE A 112 -8.13 10.24 9.48
N ASN A 113 -9.08 11.09 9.09
CA ASN A 113 -10.45 10.69 8.76
C ASN A 113 -10.51 9.79 7.52
N ALA A 114 -9.67 10.04 6.51
CA ALA A 114 -9.58 9.18 5.32
C ALA A 114 -9.11 7.76 5.69
N VAL A 115 -8.11 7.63 6.54
CA VAL A 115 -7.66 6.32 7.05
C VAL A 115 -8.75 5.64 7.87
N ALA A 116 -9.41 6.36 8.77
CA ALA A 116 -10.52 5.85 9.57
C ALA A 116 -11.70 5.40 8.69
N GLY A 117 -12.05 6.19 7.66
CA GLY A 117 -13.10 5.85 6.69
C GLY A 117 -12.79 4.62 5.84
N ASN A 118 -11.52 4.30 5.64
CA ASN A 118 -11.09 3.11 4.90
C ASN A 118 -10.93 1.85 5.77
N SER A 119 -11.24 1.91 7.05
CA SER A 119 -11.05 0.78 7.97
C SER A 119 -11.78 -0.50 7.52
N THR A 120 -12.98 -0.38 6.97
CA THR A 120 -13.73 -1.51 6.42
C THR A 120 -12.99 -2.16 5.24
N ASN A 121 -12.46 -1.38 4.32
CA ASN A 121 -11.72 -1.89 3.16
C ASN A 121 -10.39 -2.54 3.60
N ILE A 122 -9.70 -1.92 4.56
CA ILE A 122 -8.46 -2.46 5.13
C ILE A 122 -8.73 -3.81 5.80
N ASN A 123 -9.79 -3.91 6.60
CA ASN A 123 -10.17 -5.16 7.26
C ASN A 123 -10.62 -6.23 6.25
N ALA A 124 -11.32 -5.85 5.18
CA ALA A 124 -11.71 -6.77 4.11
C ALA A 124 -10.47 -7.36 3.41
N VAL A 125 -9.48 -6.54 3.09
CA VAL A 125 -8.22 -7.03 2.50
C VAL A 125 -7.47 -7.92 3.49
N ALA A 126 -7.36 -7.52 4.75
CA ALA A 126 -6.73 -8.34 5.80
C ALA A 126 -7.45 -9.67 6.00
N GLY A 127 -8.80 -9.67 6.00
CA GLY A 127 -9.62 -10.88 6.09
C GLY A 127 -9.46 -11.84 4.91
N ASN A 128 -9.08 -11.33 3.74
CA ASN A 128 -8.81 -12.14 2.54
C ASN A 128 -7.36 -12.59 2.41
N ALA A 129 -6.49 -12.29 3.35
CA ALA A 129 -5.06 -12.64 3.27
C ALA A 129 -4.82 -14.13 3.01
N THR A 130 -5.58 -15.01 3.66
CA THR A 130 -5.50 -16.47 3.45
C THR A 130 -5.86 -16.85 2.00
N ASN A 131 -6.92 -16.29 1.46
CA ASN A 131 -7.35 -16.58 0.08
C ASN A 131 -6.33 -16.05 -0.93
N ILE A 132 -5.78 -14.85 -0.71
CA ILE A 132 -4.72 -14.26 -1.55
C ILE A 132 -3.48 -15.15 -1.53
N ASN A 133 -3.05 -15.60 -0.35
CA ASN A 133 -1.90 -16.48 -0.21
C ASN A 133 -2.15 -17.86 -0.85
N THR A 134 -3.37 -18.39 -0.77
CA THR A 134 -3.75 -19.64 -1.44
C THR A 134 -3.65 -19.52 -2.95
N VAL A 135 -4.17 -18.44 -3.53
CA VAL A 135 -4.03 -18.17 -4.96
C VAL A 135 -2.57 -18.01 -5.36
N ALA A 136 -1.80 -17.22 -4.62
CA ALA A 136 -0.37 -17.01 -4.87
C ALA A 136 0.42 -18.32 -4.79
N SER A 137 0.14 -19.20 -3.82
CA SER A 137 0.80 -20.50 -3.72
C SER A 137 0.35 -21.49 -4.80
N SER A 138 -0.78 -21.23 -5.44
CA SER A 138 -1.31 -22.06 -6.54
C SER A 138 -0.88 -21.55 -7.92
N GLU A 139 -0.16 -20.45 -8.01
CA GLU A 139 0.24 -19.82 -9.28
C GLU A 139 0.97 -20.80 -10.20
N SER A 140 1.92 -21.58 -9.66
CA SER A 140 2.67 -22.56 -10.43
C SER A 140 1.77 -23.65 -11.02
N ASN A 141 0.76 -24.11 -10.28
CA ASN A 141 -0.20 -25.09 -10.77
C ASN A 141 -1.13 -24.47 -11.83
N ILE A 142 -1.59 -23.23 -11.62
CA ILE A 142 -2.44 -22.53 -12.58
C ILE A 142 -1.69 -22.35 -13.90
N ASN A 143 -0.44 -21.89 -13.85
CA ASN A 143 0.39 -21.71 -15.03
C ASN A 143 0.69 -23.05 -15.70
N ARG A 144 0.95 -24.11 -14.94
CA ARG A 144 1.16 -25.46 -15.47
C ARG A 144 -0.06 -25.93 -16.26
N TYR A 145 -1.30 -25.78 -15.74
CA TYR A 145 -2.49 -26.15 -16.48
C TYR A 145 -2.70 -25.33 -17.75
N ALA A 146 -2.33 -24.06 -17.75
CA ALA A 146 -2.38 -23.24 -18.94
C ALA A 146 -1.38 -23.68 -20.02
N ASP A 147 -0.23 -24.18 -19.61
CA ASP A 147 0.82 -24.71 -20.51
C ASP A 147 0.51 -26.13 -20.99
N GLU A 148 -0.02 -26.99 -20.10
CA GLU A 148 -0.28 -28.42 -20.37
C GLU A 148 -1.54 -28.66 -21.21
N TYR A 149 -2.52 -27.73 -21.24
CA TYR A 149 -3.74 -27.87 -22.02
C TYR A 149 -4.00 -26.66 -22.91
N VAL A 150 -3.84 -26.85 -24.19
CA VAL A 150 -3.95 -25.80 -25.21
C VAL A 150 -5.15 -26.02 -26.13
N ILE A 151 -5.91 -25.00 -26.44
CA ILE A 151 -7.00 -24.99 -27.41
C ILE A 151 -6.65 -23.99 -28.50
N GLN A 152 -6.28 -24.48 -29.68
CA GLN A 152 -5.94 -23.61 -30.83
C GLN A 152 -6.03 -24.35 -32.16
N SER A 153 -6.01 -23.60 -33.26
CA SER A 153 -6.11 -24.17 -34.63
C SER A 153 -4.77 -24.76 -35.13
N GLY A 154 -3.65 -24.16 -34.76
CA GLY A 154 -2.32 -24.60 -35.18
C GLY A 154 -1.68 -25.51 -34.13
N THR A 155 -0.66 -26.26 -34.53
CA THR A 155 0.12 -27.10 -33.64
C THR A 155 0.87 -26.27 -32.61
N PRO A 156 0.76 -26.55 -31.30
CA PRO A 156 1.51 -25.84 -30.26
C PRO A 156 3.03 -25.99 -30.46
N SER A 157 3.74 -24.90 -30.19
CA SER A 157 5.21 -24.88 -30.21
C SER A 157 5.76 -25.26 -28.82
N SER A 158 6.92 -25.93 -28.81
CA SER A 158 7.65 -26.30 -27.58
C SER A 158 6.86 -27.13 -26.56
N PRO A 159 6.17 -28.21 -26.98
CA PRO A 159 5.41 -29.04 -26.08
C PRO A 159 6.32 -29.90 -25.18
N SER A 160 5.81 -30.24 -24.00
CA SER A 160 6.38 -31.23 -23.09
C SER A 160 5.62 -32.56 -23.17
N ALA A 161 6.29 -33.67 -22.89
CA ALA A 161 5.64 -35.00 -22.91
C ALA A 161 4.47 -35.02 -21.89
N GLY A 162 3.28 -35.37 -22.36
CA GLY A 162 2.04 -35.37 -21.59
C GLY A 162 1.12 -34.18 -21.83
N ASP A 163 1.57 -33.14 -22.52
CA ASP A 163 0.72 -31.99 -22.88
C ASP A 163 -0.46 -32.43 -23.75
N LEU A 164 -1.58 -31.73 -23.57
CA LEU A 164 -2.82 -31.94 -24.31
C LEU A 164 -3.10 -30.74 -25.20
N TRP A 165 -3.52 -31.01 -26.42
CA TRP A 165 -3.93 -30.00 -27.39
C TRP A 165 -5.25 -30.39 -28.06
N PHE A 166 -6.28 -29.54 -27.89
CA PHE A 166 -7.48 -29.66 -28.70
C PHE A 166 -7.34 -28.81 -29.97
N SER A 167 -7.23 -29.47 -31.10
CA SER A 167 -7.19 -28.82 -32.41
C SER A 167 -8.58 -28.36 -32.82
N THR A 168 -8.79 -27.04 -32.92
CA THR A 168 -10.07 -26.48 -33.37
C THR A 168 -10.28 -26.64 -34.88
N THR A 169 -9.24 -26.98 -35.64
CA THR A 169 -9.32 -27.26 -37.08
C THR A 169 -9.81 -28.67 -37.34
N SER A 170 -9.25 -29.67 -36.65
CA SER A 170 -9.62 -31.08 -36.85
C SER A 170 -10.67 -31.58 -35.85
N ASN A 171 -11.00 -30.80 -34.81
CA ASN A 171 -11.85 -31.19 -33.68
C ASN A 171 -11.34 -32.45 -32.94
N ILE A 172 -10.03 -32.64 -32.88
CA ILE A 172 -9.40 -33.80 -32.26
C ILE A 172 -8.61 -33.32 -31.04
N LEU A 173 -8.76 -34.05 -29.93
CA LEU A 173 -7.87 -33.93 -28.79
C LEU A 173 -6.59 -34.75 -29.09
N ASN A 174 -5.43 -34.12 -28.92
CA ASN A 174 -4.13 -34.72 -29.11
C ASN A 174 -3.37 -34.72 -27.79
N PHE A 175 -2.45 -35.68 -27.60
CA PHE A 175 -1.45 -35.63 -26.55
C PHE A 175 -0.05 -35.66 -27.18
N TYR A 176 0.90 -35.02 -26.50
CA TYR A 176 2.30 -35.08 -26.93
C TYR A 176 3.01 -36.23 -26.26
N ASN A 177 3.53 -37.18 -27.04
CA ASN A 177 4.19 -38.36 -26.52
C ASN A 177 5.70 -38.19 -26.22
N GLY A 178 6.20 -36.95 -26.27
CA GLY A 178 7.62 -36.60 -26.13
C GLY A 178 8.35 -36.48 -27.47
N SER A 179 7.72 -36.85 -28.59
CA SER A 179 8.29 -36.75 -29.93
C SER A 179 7.34 -36.17 -30.96
N ALA A 180 6.07 -36.46 -30.85
CA ALA A 180 5.02 -35.99 -31.76
C ALA A 180 3.66 -35.84 -31.07
N TRP A 181 2.78 -35.04 -31.66
CA TRP A 181 1.36 -34.96 -31.28
C TRP A 181 0.62 -36.18 -31.84
N VAL A 182 -0.06 -36.90 -30.98
CA VAL A 182 -0.86 -38.09 -31.32
C VAL A 182 -2.33 -37.80 -31.02
N GLY A 183 -3.14 -37.95 -32.05
CA GLY A 183 -4.60 -37.74 -31.91
C GLY A 183 -5.25 -38.86 -31.09
N ILE A 184 -6.08 -38.46 -30.13
CA ILE A 184 -6.97 -39.40 -29.42
C ILE A 184 -8.24 -39.47 -30.23
N SER A 185 -8.34 -40.52 -31.03
CA SER A 185 -9.54 -40.77 -31.83
C SER A 185 -10.64 -41.42 -30.95
N PRO A 186 -11.81 -40.86 -30.83
CA PRO A 186 -12.92 -41.54 -30.17
C PRO A 186 -13.45 -42.67 -31.06
N GLY A 187 -13.21 -43.91 -30.65
CA GLY A 187 -13.86 -45.10 -31.22
C GLY A 187 -13.09 -45.82 -32.30
N ILE A 188 -13.46 -46.97 -32.49
CA ILE A 188 -13.22 -48.16 -33.32
C ILE A 188 -12.41 -48.00 -34.67
N ALA A 189 -11.97 -46.79 -35.03
CA ALA A 189 -11.01 -46.59 -36.12
C ALA A 189 -9.69 -47.36 -35.91
N GLY A 190 -9.42 -47.76 -34.65
CA GLY A 190 -8.27 -48.59 -34.31
C GLY A 190 -8.33 -50.02 -34.78
N LEU A 191 -9.50 -50.57 -35.01
CA LEU A 191 -9.64 -51.95 -35.54
C LEU A 191 -9.16 -52.07 -36.99
N ILE A 192 -9.20 -50.95 -37.75
CA ILE A 192 -8.71 -50.94 -39.14
C ILE A 192 -7.18 -51.05 -39.20
N ASN A 193 -6.52 -50.52 -38.22
CA ASN A 193 -5.04 -50.46 -38.15
C ASN A 193 -4.46 -51.50 -37.17
N ASP A 194 -5.30 -52.29 -36.49
CA ASP A 194 -4.84 -53.37 -35.62
C ASP A 194 -4.58 -54.61 -36.46
N SER A 195 -3.32 -55.00 -36.56
CA SER A 195 -2.92 -56.20 -37.28
C SER A 195 -3.37 -57.50 -36.60
N ASN A 196 -3.87 -57.41 -35.37
CA ASN A 196 -4.38 -58.59 -34.64
C ASN A 196 -5.52 -58.19 -33.69
N PRO A 197 -6.67 -57.69 -34.24
CA PRO A 197 -7.76 -57.24 -33.42
C PRO A 197 -8.39 -58.41 -32.68
N GLN A 198 -8.44 -58.31 -31.35
CA GLN A 198 -9.06 -59.34 -30.50
C GLN A 198 -10.26 -58.73 -29.77
N LEU A 199 -11.39 -59.42 -29.84
CA LEU A 199 -12.56 -59.14 -29.02
C LEU A 199 -12.56 -60.08 -27.81
N ALA A 200 -12.60 -59.50 -26.60
CA ALA A 200 -12.60 -60.29 -25.35
C ALA A 200 -13.85 -61.16 -25.20
N ASN A 201 -14.92 -60.85 -25.93
CA ASN A 201 -16.16 -61.57 -25.99
C ASN A 201 -16.62 -61.67 -27.44
N HIS A 202 -17.90 -61.89 -27.69
CA HIS A 202 -18.49 -61.93 -29.03
C HIS A 202 -18.67 -60.54 -29.66
N LEU A 203 -18.65 -60.48 -30.96
CA LEU A 203 -19.02 -59.30 -31.72
C LEU A 203 -20.55 -59.23 -31.84
N ASP A 204 -21.16 -58.27 -31.18
CA ASP A 204 -22.56 -57.90 -31.39
C ASP A 204 -22.64 -56.83 -32.49
N CYS A 205 -23.23 -57.20 -33.60
CA CYS A 205 -23.39 -56.31 -34.76
C CYS A 205 -24.62 -55.40 -34.66
N ASN A 206 -25.37 -55.45 -33.55
CA ASN A 206 -26.52 -54.61 -33.29
C ASN A 206 -27.44 -54.46 -34.51
N ASP A 207 -27.95 -55.57 -35.02
CA ASP A 207 -28.80 -55.70 -36.21
C ASP A 207 -28.17 -55.19 -37.53
N LYS A 208 -26.87 -55.05 -37.60
CA LYS A 208 -26.15 -54.69 -38.83
C LYS A 208 -25.52 -55.93 -39.43
N ASN A 209 -25.45 -55.96 -40.74
CA ASN A 209 -24.83 -57.05 -41.46
C ASN A 209 -23.31 -56.96 -41.39
N LEU A 210 -22.63 -58.11 -41.28
CA LEU A 210 -21.21 -58.24 -41.60
C LEU A 210 -21.13 -58.34 -43.13
N THR A 211 -20.52 -57.31 -43.76
CA THR A 211 -20.31 -57.27 -45.20
C THR A 211 -18.82 -57.42 -45.51
N GLU A 212 -18.49 -57.90 -46.71
CA GLU A 212 -17.10 -58.08 -47.18
C GLU A 212 -16.25 -59.00 -46.32
N VAL A 213 -16.87 -59.99 -45.68
CA VAL A 213 -16.15 -61.01 -44.93
C VAL A 213 -15.58 -62.04 -45.89
N ALA A 214 -14.25 -62.02 -46.07
CA ALA A 214 -13.56 -62.93 -46.99
C ALA A 214 -13.55 -64.39 -46.46
N THR A 215 -13.38 -64.53 -45.16
CA THR A 215 -13.33 -65.89 -44.54
C THR A 215 -13.80 -65.80 -43.09
N ILE A 216 -14.65 -66.69 -42.66
CA ILE A 216 -14.93 -67.00 -41.26
C ILE A 216 -14.38 -68.40 -41.00
N SER A 217 -13.39 -68.50 -40.11
CA SER A 217 -12.81 -69.77 -39.75
C SER A 217 -12.67 -69.95 -38.22
N GLY A 218 -12.83 -71.14 -37.72
CA GLY A 218 -12.67 -71.43 -36.28
C GLY A 218 -12.97 -72.89 -36.03
N ASP A 219 -12.40 -73.42 -34.95
CA ASP A 219 -12.53 -74.85 -34.61
C ASP A 219 -13.97 -75.28 -34.23
N ASN A 220 -14.80 -74.30 -33.84
CA ASN A 220 -16.18 -74.52 -33.41
C ASN A 220 -17.11 -73.42 -33.96
N LEU A 221 -17.15 -73.26 -35.27
CA LEU A 221 -18.08 -72.28 -35.90
C LEU A 221 -19.53 -72.81 -35.80
N GLN A 222 -20.36 -72.13 -35.03
CA GLN A 222 -21.81 -72.39 -34.99
C GLN A 222 -22.53 -71.29 -35.71
N LEU A 223 -23.34 -71.59 -36.71
CA LEU A 223 -24.22 -70.73 -37.43
C LEU A 223 -25.66 -71.03 -37.02
N ASP A 224 -26.26 -70.11 -36.21
CA ASP A 224 -27.68 -70.21 -35.86
C ASP A 224 -28.48 -69.29 -36.78
N PHE A 225 -29.29 -69.88 -37.60
CA PHE A 225 -30.12 -69.16 -38.57
C PHE A 225 -31.49 -68.80 -37.97
N GLY A 226 -31.70 -69.01 -36.70
CA GLY A 226 -32.99 -68.81 -36.04
C GLY A 226 -34.04 -69.81 -36.51
N THR A 227 -35.17 -69.83 -35.82
CA THR A 227 -36.32 -70.64 -36.23
C THR A 227 -37.07 -69.86 -37.31
N ILE A 228 -37.23 -70.48 -38.47
CA ILE A 228 -38.10 -70.01 -39.55
C ILE A 228 -39.57 -70.13 -39.13
#